data_d4789ef43a640de089c010df6f29288e
#
_entry.id   d4789ef43a640de089c010df6f29288e
#
_cell.length_a   1.000
_cell.length_b   1.000
_cell.length_c   1.000
_cell.angle_alpha   90.00
_cell.angle_beta   90.00
_cell.angle_gamma   90.00
#
_symmetry.space_group_name_H-M   'P 1'
#
loop_
_entity.id
_entity.type
_entity.pdbx_description
1 polymer ?
#
loop_
_entity_poly.entity_id
_entity_poly.type
_entity_poly.pdbx_seq_one_letter_code
_entity_poly.pdbx_strand_id
1 'polypeptide(L)'
;PGGGGYNYNSPEILGFPQLHDWMIGAVVLMPAYGDVDPTLGEQGWKSQFRQESEIVRPGYHRVFLDDYRMWVENTCTDRVSMYRITPADSSRTTSMLLSLGGFVGTTTMINPRVHRTGPSSIAGEVTTVGRLWGGPDSVRVYFAMDFDRPIESLDGWNAKGVTPDVDTFADNATATKFFPSEYFSYWTAPTAGVRANFGHIKPGGRLPAKGV
;
A
#
# COMPACT_ATOMS: atom_id res chain seq x y z
N PRO A 1 16.37 -2.69 2.47
CA PRO A 1 16.24 -1.26 2.69
C PRO A 1 16.37 -0.95 4.16
N GLY A 2 17.37 -0.18 4.52
CA GLY A 2 17.53 0.26 5.91
C GLY A 2 16.43 1.26 6.28
N GLY A 3 16.09 1.35 7.54
CA GLY A 3 14.97 2.04 8.15
C GLY A 3 14.64 3.49 7.81
N GLY A 4 14.90 3.95 6.62
CA GLY A 4 14.65 5.33 6.21
C GLY A 4 13.54 5.55 5.17
N GLY A 5 12.92 4.50 4.68
CA GLY A 5 11.84 4.59 3.67
C GLY A 5 12.33 4.97 2.26
N TYR A 6 12.84 6.16 2.08
CA TYR A 6 13.39 6.61 0.80
C TYR A 6 14.86 6.21 0.63
N ASN A 7 15.18 5.64 -0.51
CA ASN A 7 16.57 5.36 -0.90
C ASN A 7 16.82 5.88 -2.31
N TYR A 8 17.62 6.94 -2.43
CA TYR A 8 17.95 7.59 -3.70
C TYR A 8 18.52 6.62 -4.76
N ASN A 9 19.24 5.60 -4.33
CA ASN A 9 19.84 4.62 -5.25
C ASN A 9 18.91 3.42 -5.55
N SER A 10 17.68 3.41 -5.03
CA SER A 10 16.72 2.35 -5.35
C SER A 10 16.16 2.59 -6.75
N PRO A 11 16.21 1.62 -7.66
CA PRO A 11 15.58 1.74 -8.97
C PRO A 11 14.08 1.42 -8.92
N GLU A 12 13.55 1.00 -7.77
CA GLU A 12 12.21 0.41 -7.64
C GLU A 12 11.41 1.07 -6.52
N ILE A 13 10.12 1.25 -6.79
CA ILE A 13 9.11 1.61 -5.80
C ILE A 13 8.31 0.36 -5.44
N LEU A 14 8.26 0.05 -4.16
CA LEU A 14 7.54 -1.09 -3.60
C LEU A 14 6.14 -0.71 -3.09
N GLY A 15 5.88 0.58 -2.95
CA GLY A 15 4.61 1.13 -2.49
C GLY A 15 4.79 2.46 -1.77
N PHE A 16 3.66 3.06 -1.43
CA PHE A 16 3.58 4.36 -0.76
C PHE A 16 2.98 4.16 0.65
N PRO A 17 3.83 4.06 1.69
CA PRO A 17 3.34 3.89 3.05
C PRO A 17 2.60 5.15 3.52
N GLN A 18 1.46 4.95 4.18
CA GLN A 18 0.63 6.04 4.69
C GLN A 18 1.11 6.51 6.06
N LEU A 19 1.43 5.56 6.90
CA LEU A 19 2.06 5.79 8.18
C LEU A 19 3.46 5.19 8.10
N HIS A 20 4.47 6.04 8.18
CA HIS A 20 5.86 5.62 8.17
C HIS A 20 6.68 6.47 9.12
N ASP A 21 7.12 5.87 10.19
CA ASP A 21 8.11 6.38 11.10
C ASP A 21 9.15 5.29 11.35
N TRP A 22 10.24 5.62 12.00
CA TRP A 22 11.30 4.66 12.35
C TRP A 22 10.76 3.36 12.97
N MET A 23 9.73 3.46 13.78
CA MET A 23 9.22 2.32 14.57
C MET A 23 7.83 1.83 14.13
N ILE A 24 7.13 2.57 13.29
CA ILE A 24 5.76 2.26 12.90
C ILE A 24 5.64 2.41 11.38
N GLY A 25 5.13 1.41 10.71
CA GLY A 25 4.74 1.47 9.32
C GLY A 25 3.42 0.72 9.14
N ALA A 26 2.48 1.32 8.45
CA ALA A 26 1.21 0.68 8.18
C ALA A 26 0.55 1.23 6.92
N VAL A 27 -0.29 0.41 6.32
CA VAL A 27 -1.10 0.71 5.13
C VAL A 27 -0.23 1.20 3.97
N VAL A 28 0.22 0.27 3.16
CA VAL A 28 0.98 0.60 1.96
C VAL A 28 0.06 0.59 0.76
N LEU A 29 0.03 1.71 0.05
CA LEU A 29 -0.69 1.84 -1.21
C LEU A 29 0.24 1.57 -2.38
N MET A 30 -0.28 0.86 -3.38
CA MET A 30 0.39 0.72 -4.67
C MET A 30 -0.64 0.75 -5.79
N PRO A 31 -0.69 1.80 -6.59
CA PRO A 31 -1.49 1.80 -7.79
C PRO A 31 -0.88 0.85 -8.82
N ALA A 32 -1.72 0.09 -9.48
CA ALA A 32 -1.30 -0.90 -10.47
C ALA A 32 -2.13 -0.82 -11.75
N TYR A 33 -1.57 -1.34 -12.83
CA TYR A 33 -2.15 -1.29 -14.16
C TYR A 33 -2.01 -2.65 -14.86
N GLY A 34 -3.14 -3.29 -15.13
CA GLY A 34 -3.20 -4.65 -15.67
C GLY A 34 -3.13 -5.72 -14.60
N ASP A 35 -2.72 -6.90 -14.99
CA ASP A 35 -2.66 -8.05 -14.10
C ASP A 35 -1.45 -7.97 -13.19
N VAL A 36 -1.73 -8.14 -11.91
CA VAL A 36 -0.74 -8.15 -10.84
C VAL A 36 -1.05 -9.33 -9.93
N ASP A 37 -0.05 -10.08 -9.54
CA ASP A 37 -0.19 -11.15 -8.55
C ASP A 37 0.19 -10.65 -7.16
N PRO A 38 -0.77 -10.25 -6.33
CA PRO A 38 -0.49 -9.72 -5.00
C PRO A 38 -0.04 -10.79 -4.00
N THR A 39 -0.19 -12.07 -4.32
CA THR A 39 0.24 -13.17 -3.44
C THR A 39 1.76 -13.28 -3.34
N LEU A 40 2.48 -12.70 -4.30
CA LEU A 40 3.93 -12.61 -4.30
C LEU A 40 4.48 -11.45 -3.44
N GLY A 41 3.59 -10.72 -2.77
CA GLY A 41 3.96 -9.53 -2.00
C GLY A 41 4.55 -8.44 -2.88
N GLU A 42 5.48 -7.67 -2.35
CA GLU A 42 6.12 -6.56 -3.05
C GLU A 42 6.73 -6.93 -4.40
N GLN A 43 7.21 -8.14 -4.55
CA GLN A 43 7.78 -8.63 -5.81
C GLN A 43 6.72 -8.76 -6.91
N GLY A 44 5.46 -8.98 -6.54
CA GLY A 44 4.33 -9.10 -7.46
C GLY A 44 3.81 -7.77 -7.99
N TRP A 45 4.08 -6.66 -7.30
CA TRP A 45 3.54 -5.34 -7.68
C TRP A 45 4.55 -4.19 -7.73
N LYS A 46 5.82 -4.39 -7.42
CA LYS A 46 6.84 -3.33 -7.52
C LYS A 46 6.88 -2.72 -8.93
N SER A 47 7.31 -1.49 -9.02
CA SER A 47 7.55 -0.83 -10.30
C SER A 47 8.90 -0.15 -10.33
N GLN A 48 9.57 -0.22 -11.46
CA GLN A 48 10.73 0.59 -11.73
C GLN A 48 10.30 2.06 -11.92
N PHE A 49 11.21 2.96 -11.64
CA PHE A 49 11.07 4.39 -11.91
C PHE A 49 12.42 5.01 -12.24
N ARG A 50 12.37 6.18 -12.86
CA ARG A 50 13.56 6.97 -13.14
C ARG A 50 13.54 8.23 -12.31
N GLN A 51 14.68 8.56 -11.70
CA GLN A 51 14.81 9.74 -10.84
C GLN A 51 14.50 11.05 -11.56
N GLU A 52 14.76 11.14 -12.87
CA GLU A 52 14.40 12.30 -13.66
C GLU A 52 12.88 12.53 -13.75
N SER A 53 12.09 11.49 -13.51
CA SER A 53 10.63 11.58 -13.44
C SER A 53 10.12 11.93 -12.04
N GLU A 54 10.99 11.94 -11.04
CA GLU A 54 10.60 12.16 -9.65
C GLU A 54 10.69 13.62 -9.24
N ILE A 55 9.70 14.11 -8.55
CA ILE A 55 9.68 15.43 -7.91
C ILE A 55 9.34 15.23 -6.44
N VAL A 56 10.24 15.66 -5.57
CA VAL A 56 10.05 15.68 -4.11
C VAL A 56 10.12 17.11 -3.61
N ARG A 57 9.06 17.55 -2.92
CA ARG A 57 8.98 18.88 -2.28
C ARG A 57 8.29 18.71 -0.93
N PRO A 58 8.46 19.63 0.02
CA PRO A 58 7.67 19.60 1.25
C PRO A 58 6.17 19.52 0.94
N GLY A 59 5.50 18.47 1.45
CA GLY A 59 4.08 18.23 1.25
C GLY A 59 3.67 17.76 -0.16
N TYR A 60 4.60 17.45 -1.06
CA TYR A 60 4.28 17.00 -2.40
C TYR A 60 5.32 16.02 -2.95
N HIS A 61 4.84 14.90 -3.47
CA HIS A 61 5.64 13.92 -4.21
C HIS A 61 4.97 13.58 -5.53
N ARG A 62 5.75 13.41 -6.58
CA ARG A 62 5.30 12.95 -7.88
C ARG A 62 6.34 12.02 -8.48
N VAL A 63 5.90 10.91 -9.04
CA VAL A 63 6.78 9.93 -9.72
C VAL A 63 6.04 9.24 -10.86
N PHE A 64 6.77 8.84 -11.88
CA PHE A 64 6.25 8.00 -12.96
C PHE A 64 6.66 6.54 -12.70
N LEU A 65 5.67 5.65 -12.61
CA LEU A 65 5.87 4.21 -12.49
C LEU A 65 6.02 3.61 -13.88
N ASP A 66 7.25 3.22 -14.24
CA ASP A 66 7.58 2.79 -15.60
C ASP A 66 6.83 1.51 -16.02
N ASP A 67 6.74 0.50 -15.13
CA ASP A 67 6.06 -0.77 -15.43
C ASP A 67 4.54 -0.60 -15.57
N TYR A 68 3.97 0.37 -14.87
CA TYR A 68 2.55 0.68 -14.92
C TYR A 68 2.20 1.84 -15.87
N ARG A 69 3.20 2.52 -16.41
CA ARG A 69 3.01 3.68 -17.30
C ARG A 69 2.02 4.69 -16.73
N MET A 70 2.20 5.06 -15.48
CA MET A 70 1.30 6.00 -14.81
C MET A 70 2.05 7.00 -13.94
N TRP A 71 1.49 8.19 -13.84
CA TRP A 71 1.90 9.18 -12.86
C TRP A 71 1.19 8.92 -11.53
N VAL A 72 1.96 8.96 -10.47
CA VAL A 72 1.48 8.98 -9.10
C VAL A 72 1.89 10.31 -8.49
N GLU A 73 0.92 11.03 -7.99
CA GLU A 73 1.13 12.27 -7.23
C GLU A 73 0.50 12.10 -5.86
N ASN A 74 1.20 12.52 -4.83
CA ASN A 74 0.64 12.55 -3.50
C ASN A 74 0.96 13.83 -2.76
N THR A 75 0.05 14.22 -1.87
CA THR A 75 0.18 15.30 -0.91
C THR A 75 -0.53 14.90 0.37
N CYS A 76 -0.26 15.59 1.44
CA CYS A 76 -0.88 15.28 2.74
C CYS A 76 -1.17 16.53 3.55
N THR A 77 -2.10 16.38 4.47
CA THR A 77 -2.25 17.21 5.66
C THR A 77 -1.71 16.43 6.86
N ASP A 78 -1.89 16.95 8.06
CA ASP A 78 -1.46 16.28 9.30
C ASP A 78 -2.09 14.89 9.50
N ARG A 79 -3.24 14.60 8.87
CA ARG A 79 -4.02 13.38 9.10
C ARG A 79 -4.55 12.72 7.85
N VAL A 80 -4.46 13.36 6.69
CA VAL A 80 -5.05 12.87 5.45
C VAL A 80 -4.02 12.86 4.34
N SER A 81 -3.81 11.72 3.70
CA SER A 81 -3.07 11.60 2.45
C SER A 81 -4.02 11.71 1.26
N MET A 82 -3.61 12.38 0.21
CA MET A 82 -4.34 12.50 -1.05
C MET A 82 -3.46 12.01 -2.20
N TYR A 83 -4.02 11.13 -3.00
CA TYR A 83 -3.35 10.58 -4.19
C TYR A 83 -4.08 11.00 -5.45
N ARG A 84 -3.30 11.23 -6.50
CA ARG A 84 -3.81 11.36 -7.86
C ARG A 84 -3.04 10.42 -8.77
N ILE A 85 -3.76 9.47 -9.34
CA ILE A 85 -3.23 8.47 -10.27
C ILE A 85 -3.68 8.82 -11.67
N THR A 86 -2.74 8.91 -12.61
CA THR A 86 -3.00 9.27 -14.00
C THR A 86 -2.33 8.26 -14.92
N PRO A 87 -3.07 7.24 -15.41
CA PRO A 87 -2.55 6.30 -16.39
C PRO A 87 -2.20 7.01 -17.72
N ALA A 88 -1.18 6.53 -18.39
CA ALA A 88 -0.78 7.04 -19.70
C ALA A 88 -1.71 6.58 -20.84
N ASP A 89 -2.36 5.44 -20.68
CA ASP A 89 -3.32 4.90 -21.63
C ASP A 89 -4.49 4.21 -20.90
N SER A 90 -5.45 3.65 -21.62
CA SER A 90 -6.63 2.97 -21.08
C SER A 90 -6.75 1.52 -21.54
N SER A 91 -5.68 0.90 -22.02
CA SER A 91 -5.72 -0.45 -22.58
C SER A 91 -5.89 -1.55 -21.53
N ARG A 92 -5.61 -1.26 -20.27
CA ARG A 92 -5.70 -2.20 -19.16
C ARG A 92 -6.52 -1.63 -18.00
N THR A 93 -6.88 -2.47 -17.07
CA THR A 93 -7.57 -2.07 -15.85
C THR A 93 -6.63 -1.35 -14.88
N THR A 94 -7.16 -0.36 -14.19
CA THR A 94 -6.45 0.34 -13.11
C THR A 94 -6.96 -0.17 -11.77
N SER A 95 -6.06 -0.41 -10.85
CA SER A 95 -6.40 -0.82 -9.49
C SER A 95 -5.53 -0.10 -8.45
N MET A 96 -5.99 -0.13 -7.20
CA MET A 96 -5.24 0.30 -6.04
C MET A 96 -5.09 -0.89 -5.10
N LEU A 97 -3.85 -1.33 -4.88
CA LEU A 97 -3.55 -2.31 -3.86
C LEU A 97 -3.34 -1.61 -2.52
N LEU A 98 -3.92 -2.18 -1.48
CA LEU A 98 -3.65 -1.84 -0.09
C LEU A 98 -2.96 -3.04 0.54
N SER A 99 -1.64 -2.99 0.65
CA SER A 99 -0.88 -4.00 1.38
C SER A 99 -1.05 -3.76 2.88
N LEU A 100 -1.57 -4.77 3.55
CA LEU A 100 -1.94 -4.78 4.97
C LEU A 100 -1.35 -6.00 5.70
N GLY A 101 -0.43 -6.68 5.07
CA GLY A 101 0.30 -7.83 5.60
C GLY A 101 1.74 -7.85 5.13
N GLY A 102 2.57 -8.63 5.79
CA GLY A 102 3.98 -8.74 5.44
C GLY A 102 4.84 -7.61 6.01
N PHE A 103 6.07 -7.55 5.53
CA PHE A 103 7.08 -6.60 5.99
C PHE A 103 6.99 -5.29 5.21
N VAL A 104 7.00 -4.18 5.92
CA VAL A 104 7.02 -2.84 5.32
C VAL A 104 8.12 -2.01 5.99
N GLY A 105 9.21 -1.85 5.29
CA GLY A 105 10.34 -1.05 5.79
C GLY A 105 10.90 -1.57 7.09
N THR A 106 10.39 -1.13 8.22
CA THR A 106 10.88 -1.49 9.56
C THR A 106 9.88 -2.28 10.39
N THR A 107 8.67 -2.44 9.91
CA THR A 107 7.59 -3.08 10.66
C THR A 107 6.87 -4.12 9.82
N THR A 108 6.20 -5.02 10.50
CA THR A 108 5.43 -6.09 9.89
C THR A 108 3.96 -5.89 10.22
N MET A 109 3.10 -6.04 9.23
CA MET A 109 1.65 -5.94 9.39
C MET A 109 1.01 -7.32 9.48
N ILE A 110 0.04 -7.45 10.37
CA ILE A 110 -0.77 -8.67 10.58
C ILE A 110 -2.23 -8.30 10.84
N ASN A 111 -3.09 -9.30 10.76
CA ASN A 111 -4.51 -9.23 11.14
C ASN A 111 -5.28 -8.09 10.46
N PRO A 112 -5.17 -7.93 9.14
CA PRO A 112 -5.95 -6.94 8.43
C PRO A 112 -7.44 -7.27 8.51
N ARG A 113 -8.25 -6.21 8.61
CA ARG A 113 -9.71 -6.25 8.43
C ARG A 113 -10.10 -5.07 7.57
N VAL A 114 -10.82 -5.33 6.49
CA VAL A 114 -11.30 -4.31 5.56
C VAL A 114 -12.74 -4.57 5.24
N HIS A 115 -13.52 -3.52 5.09
CA HIS A 115 -14.90 -3.60 4.65
C HIS A 115 -15.25 -2.41 3.75
N ARG A 116 -16.15 -2.64 2.81
CA ARG A 116 -16.78 -1.56 2.05
C ARG A 116 -17.66 -0.72 2.96
N THR A 117 -17.53 0.58 2.88
CA THR A 117 -18.39 1.55 3.58
C THR A 117 -19.34 2.27 2.64
N GLY A 118 -19.11 2.12 1.34
CA GLY A 118 -19.92 2.72 0.30
C GLY A 118 -19.47 2.26 -1.10
N PRO A 119 -20.13 2.74 -2.15
CA PRO A 119 -19.76 2.36 -3.51
C PRO A 119 -18.31 2.70 -3.89
N SER A 120 -17.76 3.77 -3.29
CA SER A 120 -16.42 4.28 -3.57
C SER A 120 -15.55 4.36 -2.32
N SER A 121 -15.92 3.67 -1.24
CA SER A 121 -15.28 3.84 0.06
C SER A 121 -15.00 2.51 0.72
N ILE A 122 -13.87 2.42 1.41
CA ILE A 122 -13.48 1.31 2.26
C ILE A 122 -12.96 1.84 3.59
N ALA A 123 -13.10 1.06 4.65
CA ALA A 123 -12.45 1.29 5.92
C ALA A 123 -11.90 -0.01 6.49
N GLY A 124 -10.97 0.11 7.42
CA GLY A 124 -10.36 -1.07 7.99
C GLY A 124 -9.41 -0.80 9.13
N GLU A 125 -8.79 -1.88 9.54
CA GLU A 125 -7.75 -1.87 10.56
C GLU A 125 -6.64 -2.88 10.22
N VAL A 126 -5.47 -2.63 10.76
CA VAL A 126 -4.31 -3.53 10.67
C VAL A 126 -3.49 -3.41 11.95
N THR A 127 -2.89 -4.51 12.39
CA THR A 127 -1.94 -4.48 13.50
C THR A 127 -0.52 -4.45 12.97
N THR A 128 0.24 -3.45 13.35
CA THR A 128 1.67 -3.39 13.09
C THR A 128 2.43 -3.94 14.30
N VAL A 129 3.40 -4.81 14.04
CA VAL A 129 4.31 -5.38 15.04
C VAL A 129 5.73 -5.13 14.59
N GLY A 130 6.64 -4.91 15.52
CA GLY A 130 8.03 -4.75 15.14
C GLY A 130 8.83 -3.87 16.07
N ARG A 131 9.72 -3.14 15.54
CA ARG A 131 10.83 -2.37 16.09
C ARG A 131 10.42 -1.21 17.01
N LEU A 132 9.73 -1.54 18.10
CA LEU A 132 9.25 -0.52 19.03
C LEU A 132 10.24 -0.35 20.18
N TRP A 133 11.03 0.70 20.13
CA TRP A 133 11.92 1.09 21.22
C TRP A 133 11.11 1.73 22.35
N GLY A 134 10.97 0.96 23.45
CA GLY A 134 10.28 1.45 24.63
C GLY A 134 8.77 1.72 24.47
N GLY A 135 8.20 1.28 23.36
CA GLY A 135 6.77 1.34 23.09
C GLY A 135 6.07 -0.02 23.26
N PRO A 136 4.77 -0.10 22.98
CA PRO A 136 4.05 -1.36 22.97
C PRO A 136 4.57 -2.31 21.88
N ASP A 137 4.50 -3.62 22.09
CA ASP A 137 4.94 -4.64 21.13
C ASP A 137 4.16 -4.61 19.82
N SER A 138 2.98 -4.03 19.84
CA SER A 138 2.13 -3.87 18.66
C SER A 138 1.25 -2.62 18.76
N VAL A 139 0.89 -2.09 17.60
CA VAL A 139 -0.05 -0.95 17.47
C VAL A 139 -1.13 -1.33 16.47
N ARG A 140 -2.39 -1.09 16.82
CA ARG A 140 -3.50 -1.19 15.89
C ARG A 140 -3.72 0.14 15.20
N VAL A 141 -3.71 0.12 13.88
CA VAL A 141 -3.92 1.29 13.02
C VAL A 141 -5.26 1.13 12.32
N TYR A 142 -6.09 2.16 12.42
CA TYR A 142 -7.38 2.26 11.71
C TYR A 142 -7.21 3.19 10.53
N PHE A 143 -7.91 2.89 9.43
CA PHE A 143 -7.89 3.72 8.24
C PHE A 143 -9.26 3.76 7.56
N ALA A 144 -9.48 4.83 6.82
CA ALA A 144 -10.58 4.95 5.87
C ALA A 144 -10.05 5.50 4.55
N MET A 145 -10.65 5.12 3.44
CA MET A 145 -10.24 5.55 2.11
C MET A 145 -11.45 5.79 1.22
N ASP A 146 -11.47 6.98 0.61
CA ASP A 146 -12.47 7.37 -0.37
C ASP A 146 -11.82 7.54 -1.74
N PHE A 147 -12.51 7.06 -2.78
CA PHE A 147 -12.14 7.22 -4.18
C PHE A 147 -13.17 8.13 -4.87
N ASP A 148 -12.77 8.82 -5.91
CA ASP A 148 -13.65 9.70 -6.69
C ASP A 148 -14.58 8.95 -7.66
N ARG A 149 -14.49 7.63 -7.67
CA ARG A 149 -15.30 6.74 -8.51
C ARG A 149 -15.65 5.46 -7.80
N PRO A 150 -16.71 4.76 -8.24
CA PRO A 150 -17.08 3.48 -7.68
C PRO A 150 -15.97 2.44 -7.84
N ILE A 151 -15.83 1.59 -6.84
CA ILE A 151 -15.01 0.39 -6.88
C ILE A 151 -15.83 -0.67 -7.64
N GLU A 152 -15.36 -1.09 -8.80
CA GLU A 152 -16.03 -2.12 -9.61
C GLU A 152 -16.01 -3.49 -8.92
N SER A 153 -14.84 -3.89 -8.40
CA SER A 153 -14.69 -5.06 -7.52
C SER A 153 -13.63 -4.80 -6.46
N LEU A 154 -13.81 -5.41 -5.30
CA LEU A 154 -12.83 -5.42 -4.23
C LEU A 154 -12.34 -6.85 -4.02
N ASP A 155 -11.10 -7.13 -4.36
CA ASP A 155 -10.53 -8.46 -4.17
C ASP A 155 -9.69 -8.49 -2.89
N GLY A 156 -9.89 -9.52 -2.05
CA GLY A 156 -9.01 -9.80 -0.93
C GLY A 156 -7.89 -10.75 -1.32
N TRP A 157 -6.68 -10.60 -0.78
CA TRP A 157 -5.62 -11.59 -0.96
C TRP A 157 -4.88 -11.89 0.33
N ASN A 158 -4.32 -13.09 0.39
CA ASN A 158 -3.29 -13.48 1.33
C ASN A 158 -2.29 -14.43 0.64
N ALA A 159 -1.36 -15.00 1.37
CA ALA A 159 -0.35 -15.91 0.81
C ALA A 159 -0.94 -17.21 0.21
N LYS A 160 -2.22 -17.50 0.43
CA LYS A 160 -2.90 -18.70 -0.11
C LYS A 160 -3.59 -18.45 -1.44
N GLY A 161 -3.82 -17.19 -1.79
CA GLY A 161 -4.50 -16.82 -3.05
C GLY A 161 -5.30 -15.53 -2.95
N VAL A 162 -6.06 -15.29 -4.01
CA VAL A 162 -6.95 -14.15 -4.17
C VAL A 162 -8.40 -14.61 -4.05
N THR A 163 -9.18 -13.90 -3.26
CA THR A 163 -10.65 -14.05 -3.17
C THR A 163 -11.28 -12.87 -3.87
N PRO A 164 -11.95 -13.06 -5.01
CA PRO A 164 -12.52 -11.96 -5.78
C PRO A 164 -13.80 -11.43 -5.15
N ASP A 165 -14.07 -10.15 -5.41
CA ASP A 165 -15.33 -9.42 -5.16
C ASP A 165 -15.90 -9.62 -3.75
N VAL A 166 -15.13 -9.22 -2.75
CA VAL A 166 -15.52 -9.30 -1.34
C VAL A 166 -16.09 -7.98 -0.85
N ASP A 167 -17.12 -8.02 0.01
CA ASP A 167 -17.57 -6.86 0.79
C ASP A 167 -16.73 -6.65 2.04
N THR A 168 -16.20 -7.75 2.56
CA THR A 168 -15.32 -7.76 3.74
C THR A 168 -14.16 -8.72 3.51
N PHE A 169 -12.98 -8.31 3.96
CA PHE A 169 -11.79 -9.14 3.98
C PHE A 169 -11.20 -9.16 5.37
N ALA A 170 -10.76 -10.33 5.81
CA ALA A 170 -10.01 -10.50 7.05
C ALA A 170 -9.00 -11.63 6.90
N ASP A 171 -7.81 -11.41 7.44
CA ASP A 171 -6.80 -12.46 7.57
C ASP A 171 -6.28 -12.49 9.02
N ASN A 172 -5.83 -13.64 9.46
CA ASN A 172 -5.26 -13.85 10.79
C ASN A 172 -3.89 -14.53 10.63
N ALA A 173 -2.91 -13.73 10.27
CA ALA A 173 -1.54 -14.19 10.18
C ALA A 173 -0.80 -13.94 11.50
N THR A 174 0.13 -14.83 11.82
CA THR A 174 1.04 -14.66 12.95
C THR A 174 2.36 -14.11 12.47
N ALA A 175 2.85 -13.07 13.12
CA ALA A 175 4.20 -12.59 12.88
C ALA A 175 5.22 -13.52 13.54
N THR A 176 6.28 -13.82 12.80
CA THR A 176 7.39 -14.63 13.29
C THR A 176 8.64 -13.76 13.46
N LYS A 177 9.23 -13.82 14.66
CA LYS A 177 10.48 -13.12 14.94
C LYS A 177 11.64 -13.85 14.27
N PHE A 178 12.44 -13.16 13.46
CA PHE A 178 13.52 -13.81 12.72
C PHE A 178 14.93 -13.25 12.97
N PHE A 179 15.11 -12.21 13.72
CA PHE A 179 16.42 -11.73 14.15
C PHE A 179 16.34 -11.29 15.61
N PRO A 180 16.64 -12.13 16.56
CA PRO A 180 16.67 -11.75 17.97
C PRO A 180 17.97 -10.99 18.26
N SER A 181 17.95 -9.67 18.19
CA SER A 181 18.96 -8.86 18.86
C SER A 181 18.34 -8.24 20.11
N GLU A 182 19.15 -7.95 21.12
CA GLU A 182 18.68 -7.25 22.33
C GLU A 182 18.13 -5.85 22.02
N TYR A 183 18.59 -5.26 20.90
CA TYR A 183 18.27 -3.89 20.51
C TYR A 183 17.22 -3.78 19.41
N PHE A 184 17.10 -4.81 18.54
CA PHE A 184 16.19 -4.78 17.41
C PHE A 184 15.51 -6.14 17.21
N SER A 185 14.20 -6.11 17.11
CA SER A 185 13.43 -7.29 16.70
C SER A 185 12.96 -7.10 15.28
N TYR A 186 13.29 -8.03 14.42
CA TYR A 186 12.72 -8.12 13.08
C TYR A 186 11.66 -9.20 13.05
N TRP A 187 10.57 -8.90 12.43
CA TRP A 187 9.45 -9.81 12.30
C TRP A 187 9.13 -10.01 10.83
N THR A 188 8.58 -11.15 10.49
CA THR A 188 8.02 -11.42 9.17
C THR A 188 6.61 -11.95 9.33
N ALA A 189 5.77 -11.69 8.33
CA ALA A 189 4.43 -12.25 8.22
C ALA A 189 4.11 -12.46 6.74
N PRO A 190 3.13 -13.33 6.42
CA PRO A 190 2.64 -13.47 5.06
C PRO A 190 2.05 -12.18 4.51
N THR A 191 2.13 -12.00 3.20
CA THR A 191 1.44 -10.91 2.50
C THR A 191 -0.07 -11.05 2.65
N ALA A 192 -0.77 -9.93 2.81
CA ALA A 192 -2.22 -9.86 2.82
C ALA A 192 -2.69 -8.44 2.47
N GLY A 193 -3.90 -8.30 1.95
CA GLY A 193 -4.46 -7.00 1.66
C GLY A 193 -5.71 -7.04 0.80
N VAL A 194 -6.07 -5.90 0.23
CA VAL A 194 -7.18 -5.77 -0.70
C VAL A 194 -6.78 -4.97 -1.94
N ARG A 195 -7.36 -5.35 -3.07
CA ARG A 195 -7.22 -4.66 -4.35
C ARG A 195 -8.56 -4.06 -4.76
N ALA A 196 -8.65 -2.75 -4.81
CA ALA A 196 -9.79 -2.04 -5.35
C ALA A 196 -9.60 -1.86 -6.86
N ASN A 197 -10.48 -2.42 -7.66
CA ASN A 197 -10.47 -2.37 -9.11
C ASN A 197 -11.41 -1.26 -9.61
N PHE A 198 -10.95 -0.50 -10.63
CA PHE A 198 -11.67 0.66 -11.18
C PHE A 198 -11.88 0.57 -12.69
N GLY A 199 -11.62 -0.61 -13.26
CA GLY A 199 -11.72 -0.81 -14.69
C GLY A 199 -10.76 0.08 -15.50
N HIS A 200 -11.19 0.43 -16.71
CA HIS A 200 -10.39 1.21 -17.64
C HIS A 200 -10.53 2.71 -17.38
N ILE A 201 -9.43 3.37 -17.04
CA ILE A 201 -9.40 4.83 -16.86
C ILE A 201 -8.83 5.47 -18.13
N LYS A 202 -9.58 6.38 -18.75
CA LYS A 202 -9.15 7.08 -19.98
C LYS A 202 -7.87 7.92 -19.70
N PRO A 203 -6.97 8.07 -20.68
CA PRO A 203 -5.83 8.97 -20.58
C PRO A 203 -6.28 10.37 -20.18
N GLY A 204 -5.58 10.98 -19.21
CA GLY A 204 -5.99 12.24 -18.62
C GLY A 204 -7.14 12.16 -17.62
N GLY A 205 -7.82 11.01 -17.51
CA GLY A 205 -8.68 10.68 -16.37
C GLY A 205 -7.84 10.58 -15.10
N ARG A 206 -8.44 10.86 -13.96
CA ARG A 206 -7.76 10.87 -12.67
C ARG A 206 -8.43 9.89 -11.73
N LEU A 207 -7.68 9.30 -10.86
CA LEU A 207 -8.17 8.54 -9.72
C LEU A 207 -7.63 9.20 -8.45
N PRO A 208 -8.27 10.24 -7.91
CA PRO A 208 -7.97 10.72 -6.58
C PRO A 208 -8.42 9.70 -5.53
N ALA A 209 -7.58 9.51 -4.54
CA ALA A 209 -7.90 8.75 -3.35
C ALA A 209 -7.52 9.59 -2.13
N LYS A 210 -8.35 9.55 -1.11
CA LYS A 210 -8.10 10.15 0.20
C LYS A 210 -8.02 9.04 1.22
N GLY A 211 -6.90 8.95 1.91
CA GLY A 211 -6.71 8.07 3.05
C GLY A 211 -6.61 8.89 4.35
N VAL A 212 -7.11 8.35 5.42
CA VAL A 212 -7.03 8.92 6.78
C VAL A 212 -6.27 7.96 7.66
#